data_83704d1cb507a7b4d522d75c9f943f1d
#
_entry.id   83704d1cb507a7b4d522d75c9f943f1d
#
_cell.length_a   1.000
_cell.length_b   1.000
_cell.length_c   1.000
_cell.angle_alpha   90.00
_cell.angle_beta   90.00
_cell.angle_gamma   90.00
#
_symmetry.space_group_name_H-M   'P 1'
#
loop_
_entity.id
_entity.type
_entity.pdbx_description
1 polymer ?
#
loop_
_entity_poly.entity_id
_entity_poly.type
_entity_poly.pdbx_seq_one_letter_code
_entity_poly.pdbx_strand_id
1 'polypeptide(L)'
;MKKKTIVPLIVFLVGICLLSVFTYNTNVQIQKDRRTIAKLNVVTYGQRIENDIENGIEITDTLKQLLINGNGQIIDFSKIAKNLMSYSIQSVQLAPNGVVTEIYPEEGNEAGKIDLLNDSKRGEISNYAKDHNTIITQGPVELKQGGSGLVVRNPIYLEDENGQEYFWGFTIAVLRVPEVFEDSTNALSKFKYNYRL
;
A
#
# COMPACT_ATOMS: atom_id res chain seq x y z
N MET A 1 50.21 38.14 -45.49
CA MET A 1 49.65 36.75 -45.37
C MET A 1 48.88 36.45 -44.10
N LYS A 2 49.06 37.15 -42.99
CA LYS A 2 48.45 36.81 -41.68
C LYS A 2 46.93 37.10 -41.51
N LYS A 3 46.36 38.05 -42.28
CA LYS A 3 44.91 38.39 -42.13
C LYS A 3 43.95 37.40 -42.79
N LYS A 4 44.38 36.68 -43.83
CA LYS A 4 43.52 35.74 -44.58
C LYS A 4 43.20 34.47 -43.87
N THR A 5 43.97 34.08 -42.84
CA THR A 5 43.75 32.86 -41.96
C THR A 5 43.10 33.16 -40.64
N ILE A 6 43.15 34.40 -40.15
CA ILE A 6 42.62 34.81 -38.87
C ILE A 6 41.08 34.84 -38.88
N VAL A 7 40.46 35.36 -39.94
CA VAL A 7 38.98 35.44 -40.01
C VAL A 7 38.32 34.08 -40.04
N PRO A 8 38.75 33.10 -40.86
CA PRO A 8 38.16 31.76 -40.81
C PRO A 8 38.35 31.06 -39.43
N LEU A 9 39.51 31.31 -38.80
CA LEU A 9 39.76 30.74 -37.46
C LEU A 9 38.82 31.31 -36.39
N ILE A 10 38.58 32.62 -36.43
CA ILE A 10 37.62 33.27 -35.52
C ILE A 10 36.20 32.73 -35.74
N VAL A 11 35.75 32.61 -36.97
CA VAL A 11 34.43 32.07 -37.32
C VAL A 11 34.30 30.62 -36.83
N PHE A 12 35.34 29.81 -37.01
CA PHE A 12 35.38 28.44 -36.51
C PHE A 12 35.30 28.36 -34.99
N LEU A 13 36.04 29.17 -34.25
CA LEU A 13 36.00 29.23 -32.78
C LEU A 13 34.65 29.71 -32.27
N VAL A 14 34.04 30.72 -32.92
CA VAL A 14 32.69 31.16 -32.57
C VAL A 14 31.67 30.05 -32.82
N GLY A 15 31.77 29.31 -33.91
CA GLY A 15 30.92 28.17 -34.21
C GLY A 15 31.02 27.06 -33.13
N ILE A 16 32.26 26.74 -32.74
CA ILE A 16 32.46 25.75 -31.62
C ILE A 16 31.86 26.28 -30.32
N CYS A 17 32.05 27.55 -30.01
CA CYS A 17 31.50 28.15 -28.79
C CYS A 17 29.95 28.06 -28.76
N LEU A 18 29.31 28.43 -29.87
CA LEU A 18 27.83 28.34 -30.01
C LEU A 18 27.33 26.89 -29.89
N LEU A 19 27.99 25.94 -30.55
CA LEU A 19 27.65 24.53 -30.44
C LEU A 19 27.83 24.03 -29.00
N SER A 20 28.90 24.44 -28.32
CA SER A 20 29.14 24.03 -26.91
C SER A 20 28.08 24.59 -25.97
N VAL A 21 27.68 25.85 -26.14
CA VAL A 21 26.59 26.48 -25.37
C VAL A 21 25.25 25.79 -25.67
N PHE A 22 24.97 25.49 -26.93
CA PHE A 22 23.77 24.80 -27.34
C PHE A 22 23.69 23.38 -26.73
N THR A 23 24.75 22.59 -26.84
CA THR A 23 24.81 21.24 -26.27
C THR A 23 24.72 21.26 -24.75
N TYR A 24 25.36 22.22 -24.08
CA TYR A 24 25.28 22.40 -22.65
C TYR A 24 23.82 22.69 -22.22
N ASN A 25 23.16 23.66 -22.83
CA ASN A 25 21.78 24.01 -22.52
C ASN A 25 20.81 22.84 -22.75
N THR A 26 20.99 22.13 -23.88
CA THR A 26 20.18 20.94 -24.18
C THR A 26 20.36 19.84 -23.13
N ASN A 27 21.60 19.56 -22.72
CA ASN A 27 21.88 18.58 -21.69
C ASN A 27 21.27 18.97 -20.33
N VAL A 28 21.35 20.24 -19.94
CA VAL A 28 20.74 20.76 -18.73
C VAL A 28 19.22 20.58 -18.76
N GLN A 29 18.60 20.89 -19.90
CA GLN A 29 17.15 20.72 -20.06
C GLN A 29 16.73 19.25 -19.99
N ILE A 30 17.42 18.37 -20.71
CA ILE A 30 17.17 16.92 -20.66
C ILE A 30 17.29 16.38 -19.23
N GLN A 31 18.27 16.84 -18.46
CA GLN A 31 18.42 16.42 -17.07
C GLN A 31 17.27 16.91 -16.18
N LYS A 32 16.82 18.16 -16.37
CA LYS A 32 15.66 18.70 -15.64
C LYS A 32 14.39 17.90 -15.96
N ASP A 33 14.16 17.62 -17.23
CA ASP A 33 12.98 16.86 -17.68
C ASP A 33 12.98 15.45 -17.10
N ARG A 34 14.13 14.75 -17.13
CA ARG A 34 14.30 13.43 -16.51
C ARG A 34 14.00 13.44 -15.01
N ARG A 35 14.49 14.45 -14.28
CA ARG A 35 14.22 14.59 -12.84
C ARG A 35 12.74 14.85 -12.57
N THR A 36 12.10 15.68 -13.38
CA THR A 36 10.66 15.97 -13.26
C THR A 36 9.82 14.72 -13.50
N ILE A 37 10.10 13.96 -14.56
CA ILE A 37 9.42 12.69 -14.86
C ILE A 37 9.65 11.68 -13.73
N ALA A 38 10.89 11.54 -13.24
CA ALA A 38 11.19 10.64 -12.13
C ALA A 38 10.38 11.00 -10.87
N LYS A 39 10.33 12.30 -10.53
CA LYS A 39 9.56 12.78 -9.38
C LYS A 39 8.06 12.50 -9.55
N LEU A 40 7.50 12.78 -10.73
CA LEU A 40 6.08 12.50 -11.00
C LEU A 40 5.78 11.01 -10.88
N ASN A 41 6.63 10.14 -11.42
CA ASN A 41 6.47 8.70 -11.32
C ASN A 41 6.50 8.23 -9.86
N VAL A 42 7.48 8.67 -9.06
CA VAL A 42 7.56 8.30 -7.63
C VAL A 42 6.30 8.72 -6.88
N VAL A 43 5.81 9.94 -7.09
CA VAL A 43 4.57 10.44 -6.45
C VAL A 43 3.37 9.60 -6.89
N THR A 44 3.22 9.36 -8.21
CA THR A 44 2.09 8.60 -8.75
C THR A 44 2.04 7.17 -8.21
N TYR A 45 3.19 6.50 -8.16
CA TYR A 45 3.25 5.12 -7.67
C TYR A 45 3.15 5.03 -6.14
N GLY A 46 3.67 6.04 -5.42
CA GLY A 46 3.44 6.16 -3.99
C GLY A 46 1.96 6.27 -3.65
N GLN A 47 1.24 7.14 -4.38
CA GLN A 47 -0.22 7.28 -4.21
C GLN A 47 -1.01 6.01 -4.52
N ARG A 48 -0.58 5.19 -5.48
CA ARG A 48 -1.23 3.90 -5.75
C ARG A 48 -1.12 2.95 -4.56
N ILE A 49 0.08 2.84 -3.98
CA ILE A 49 0.30 2.02 -2.78
C ILE A 49 -0.54 2.53 -1.61
N GLU A 50 -0.57 3.83 -1.42
CA GLU A 50 -1.41 4.48 -0.41
C GLU A 50 -2.89 4.14 -0.61
N ASN A 51 -3.41 4.29 -1.82
CA ASN A 51 -4.79 3.95 -2.16
C ASN A 51 -5.12 2.46 -1.94
N ASP A 52 -4.20 1.54 -2.20
CA ASP A 52 -4.41 0.12 -1.93
C ASP A 52 -4.52 -0.15 -0.42
N ILE A 53 -3.70 0.51 0.39
CA ILE A 53 -3.78 0.42 1.85
C ILE A 53 -5.08 1.07 2.37
N GLU A 54 -5.45 2.23 1.86
CA GLU A 54 -6.71 2.91 2.18
C GLU A 54 -7.91 2.04 1.84
N ASN A 55 -7.92 1.37 0.68
CA ASN A 55 -8.96 0.40 0.33
C ASN A 55 -9.07 -0.74 1.38
N GLY A 56 -7.95 -1.23 1.89
CA GLY A 56 -7.95 -2.18 3.00
C GLY A 56 -8.60 -1.61 4.27
N ILE A 57 -8.34 -0.35 4.60
CA ILE A 57 -8.95 0.35 5.74
C ILE A 57 -10.47 0.51 5.51
N GLU A 58 -10.89 0.97 4.35
CA GLU A 58 -12.31 1.15 3.98
C GLU A 58 -13.11 -0.16 4.04
N ILE A 59 -12.49 -1.27 3.64
CA ILE A 59 -13.08 -2.62 3.78
C ILE A 59 -13.33 -2.91 5.26
N THR A 60 -12.36 -2.67 6.13
CA THR A 60 -12.52 -2.93 7.56
C THR A 60 -13.57 -2.03 8.19
N ASP A 61 -13.67 -0.77 7.78
CA ASP A 61 -14.71 0.17 8.23
C ASP A 61 -16.11 -0.24 7.73
N THR A 62 -16.21 -0.71 6.48
CA THR A 62 -17.46 -1.23 5.94
C THR A 62 -17.97 -2.41 6.77
N LEU A 63 -17.09 -3.36 7.10
CA LEU A 63 -17.44 -4.50 7.95
C LEU A 63 -17.80 -4.06 9.37
N LYS A 64 -17.10 -3.07 9.92
CA LYS A 64 -17.44 -2.46 11.21
C LYS A 64 -18.88 -1.93 11.22
N GLN A 65 -19.26 -1.16 10.20
CA GLN A 65 -20.64 -0.64 10.11
C GLN A 65 -21.67 -1.75 10.01
N LEU A 66 -21.36 -2.82 9.27
CA LEU A 66 -22.25 -3.97 9.16
C LEU A 66 -22.39 -4.70 10.50
N LEU A 67 -21.32 -4.86 11.27
CA LEU A 67 -21.34 -5.46 12.60
C LEU A 67 -22.14 -4.63 13.60
N ILE A 68 -21.94 -3.30 13.59
CA ILE A 68 -22.70 -2.39 14.46
C ILE A 68 -24.20 -2.50 14.16
N ASN A 69 -24.57 -2.42 12.88
CA ASN A 69 -25.98 -2.53 12.46
C ASN A 69 -26.58 -3.92 12.65
N GLY A 70 -25.75 -4.97 12.64
CA GLY A 70 -26.15 -6.37 12.80
C GLY A 70 -25.98 -6.91 14.23
N ASN A 71 -25.78 -6.03 15.24
CA ASN A 71 -25.55 -6.42 16.63
C ASN A 71 -24.45 -7.50 16.77
N GLY A 72 -23.31 -7.27 16.11
CA GLY A 72 -22.14 -8.15 16.17
C GLY A 72 -22.17 -9.32 15.21
N GLN A 73 -23.12 -9.37 14.28
CA GLN A 73 -23.24 -10.44 13.27
C GLN A 73 -23.33 -9.85 11.87
N ILE A 74 -22.72 -10.53 10.90
CA ILE A 74 -22.88 -10.24 9.48
C ILE A 74 -23.55 -11.44 8.82
N ILE A 75 -24.81 -11.29 8.41
CA ILE A 75 -25.53 -12.33 7.68
C ILE A 75 -24.90 -12.47 6.28
N ASP A 76 -24.64 -13.70 5.83
CA ASP A 76 -24.01 -14.00 4.54
C ASP A 76 -22.61 -13.35 4.37
N PHE A 77 -21.77 -13.36 5.42
CA PHE A 77 -20.44 -12.77 5.40
C PHE A 77 -19.65 -13.10 4.12
N SER A 78 -19.58 -14.38 3.72
CA SER A 78 -18.84 -14.81 2.54
C SER A 78 -19.32 -14.14 1.24
N LYS A 79 -20.62 -13.87 1.12
CA LYS A 79 -21.18 -13.17 -0.04
C LYS A 79 -20.81 -11.69 -0.04
N ILE A 80 -20.82 -11.06 1.11
CA ILE A 80 -20.42 -9.65 1.27
C ILE A 80 -18.92 -9.52 1.05
N ALA A 81 -18.11 -10.34 1.72
CA ALA A 81 -16.66 -10.36 1.60
C ALA A 81 -16.21 -10.58 0.15
N LYS A 82 -16.90 -11.46 -0.60
CA LYS A 82 -16.63 -11.66 -2.04
C LYS A 82 -16.72 -10.37 -2.84
N ASN A 83 -17.67 -9.50 -2.54
CA ASN A 83 -17.86 -8.24 -3.25
C ASN A 83 -16.84 -7.16 -2.83
N LEU A 84 -16.19 -7.33 -1.69
CA LEU A 84 -15.14 -6.45 -1.19
C LEU A 84 -13.74 -6.85 -1.69
N MET A 85 -13.61 -8.01 -2.35
CA MET A 85 -12.31 -8.45 -2.89
C MET A 85 -11.88 -7.60 -4.06
N SER A 86 -10.60 -7.27 -4.08
CA SER A 86 -9.90 -6.65 -5.20
C SER A 86 -8.60 -7.40 -5.51
N TYR A 87 -7.86 -6.98 -6.54
CA TYR A 87 -6.59 -7.62 -6.91
C TYR A 87 -5.57 -7.60 -5.76
N SER A 88 -5.50 -6.49 -5.03
CA SER A 88 -4.57 -6.32 -3.91
C SER A 88 -5.03 -7.00 -2.61
N ILE A 89 -6.32 -7.35 -2.48
CA ILE A 89 -6.86 -7.98 -1.27
C ILE A 89 -6.72 -9.50 -1.34
N GLN A 90 -6.00 -10.06 -0.38
CA GLN A 90 -5.83 -11.52 -0.25
C GLN A 90 -6.99 -12.17 0.50
N SER A 91 -7.41 -11.57 1.61
CA SER A 91 -8.52 -12.07 2.40
C SER A 91 -9.15 -10.97 3.25
N VAL A 92 -10.41 -11.20 3.59
CA VAL A 92 -11.19 -10.40 4.52
C VAL A 92 -11.63 -11.30 5.66
N GLN A 93 -11.55 -10.82 6.91
CA GLN A 93 -11.71 -11.69 8.08
C GLN A 93 -12.47 -10.99 9.20
N LEU A 94 -13.17 -11.78 10.00
CA LEU A 94 -13.78 -11.37 11.28
C LEU A 94 -13.13 -12.14 12.43
N ALA A 95 -12.79 -11.42 13.50
CA ALA A 95 -12.10 -11.99 14.65
C ALA A 95 -12.79 -11.57 15.96
N PRO A 96 -13.99 -12.13 16.29
CA PRO A 96 -14.61 -11.89 17.58
C PRO A 96 -13.69 -12.32 18.72
N ASN A 97 -13.58 -11.49 19.76
CA ASN A 97 -12.65 -11.67 20.89
C ASN A 97 -11.18 -11.88 20.47
N GLY A 98 -10.80 -11.41 19.27
CA GLY A 98 -9.45 -11.57 18.75
C GLY A 98 -9.16 -12.90 18.06
N VAL A 99 -10.09 -13.84 18.03
CA VAL A 99 -9.95 -15.13 17.35
C VAL A 99 -10.62 -15.07 15.98
N VAL A 100 -9.87 -15.33 14.92
CA VAL A 100 -10.40 -15.33 13.55
C VAL A 100 -11.35 -16.49 13.36
N THR A 101 -12.64 -16.21 13.18
CA THR A 101 -13.71 -17.21 13.02
C THR A 101 -14.27 -17.27 11.61
N GLU A 102 -14.25 -16.16 10.88
CA GLU A 102 -14.72 -16.06 9.50
C GLU A 102 -13.64 -15.50 8.61
N ILE A 103 -13.40 -16.12 7.47
CA ILE A 103 -12.41 -15.74 6.47
C ILE A 103 -12.99 -15.92 5.07
N TYR A 104 -12.76 -14.95 4.21
CA TYR A 104 -13.03 -15.11 2.79
C TYR A 104 -11.79 -14.70 1.98
N PRO A 105 -11.35 -15.48 0.97
CA PRO A 105 -11.82 -16.85 0.66
C PRO A 105 -11.44 -17.86 1.75
N GLU A 106 -12.25 -18.91 1.91
CA GLU A 106 -11.98 -19.98 2.89
C GLU A 106 -10.84 -20.88 2.46
N GLU A 107 -10.67 -21.07 1.14
CA GLU A 107 -9.65 -21.95 0.57
C GLU A 107 -8.23 -21.45 0.93
N GLY A 108 -7.45 -22.32 1.55
CA GLY A 108 -6.10 -22.00 2.04
C GLY A 108 -6.09 -21.19 3.35
N ASN A 109 -7.23 -20.90 3.94
CA ASN A 109 -7.36 -20.14 5.17
C ASN A 109 -7.93 -21.02 6.29
N GLU A 110 -7.34 -20.94 7.49
CA GLU A 110 -7.77 -21.75 8.63
C GLU A 110 -8.45 -20.88 9.68
N ALA A 111 -9.79 -20.79 9.61
CA ALA A 111 -10.58 -20.16 10.65
C ALA A 111 -10.43 -20.89 12.00
N GLY A 112 -10.51 -20.16 13.11
CA GLY A 112 -10.43 -20.70 14.47
C GLY A 112 -9.02 -21.01 14.99
N LYS A 113 -7.98 -20.93 14.15
CA LYS A 113 -6.59 -21.22 14.55
C LYS A 113 -5.72 -19.98 14.75
N ILE A 114 -6.22 -18.79 14.47
CA ILE A 114 -5.49 -17.54 14.60
C ILE A 114 -6.06 -16.75 15.76
N ASP A 115 -5.38 -16.76 16.89
CA ASP A 115 -5.66 -15.90 18.04
C ASP A 115 -4.73 -14.69 17.97
N LEU A 116 -5.28 -13.55 17.62
CA LEU A 116 -4.52 -12.33 17.38
C LEU A 116 -4.01 -11.68 18.65
N LEU A 117 -4.71 -11.86 19.78
CA LEU A 117 -4.35 -11.23 21.05
C LEU A 117 -3.25 -12.00 21.78
N ASN A 118 -3.23 -13.33 21.64
CA ASN A 118 -2.27 -14.21 22.31
C ASN A 118 -1.15 -14.72 21.38
N ASP A 119 -1.13 -14.29 20.09
CA ASP A 119 -0.07 -14.67 19.14
C ASP A 119 1.26 -14.02 19.51
N SER A 120 2.35 -14.78 19.54
CA SER A 120 3.68 -14.32 19.94
C SER A 120 4.29 -13.24 19.03
N LYS A 121 3.85 -13.16 17.76
CA LYS A 121 4.35 -12.18 16.77
C LYS A 121 3.37 -11.03 16.54
N ARG A 122 2.08 -11.24 16.79
CA ARG A 122 1.00 -10.31 16.45
C ARG A 122 0.28 -9.75 17.68
N GLY A 123 0.43 -10.38 18.85
CA GLY A 123 -0.30 -10.05 20.06
C GLY A 123 -0.02 -8.63 20.54
N GLU A 124 1.23 -8.21 20.58
CA GLU A 124 1.59 -6.85 21.02
C GLU A 124 0.86 -5.76 20.21
N ILE A 125 0.94 -5.82 18.87
CA ILE A 125 0.32 -4.83 18.00
C ILE A 125 -1.21 -4.93 17.98
N SER A 126 -1.76 -6.14 18.15
CA SER A 126 -3.21 -6.34 18.24
C SER A 126 -3.79 -5.80 19.55
N ASN A 127 -3.10 -6.02 20.67
CA ASN A 127 -3.47 -5.44 21.95
C ASN A 127 -3.34 -3.92 21.91
N TYR A 128 -2.28 -3.38 21.30
CA TYR A 128 -2.15 -1.93 21.10
C TYR A 128 -3.34 -1.36 20.32
N ALA A 129 -3.72 -1.97 19.19
CA ALA A 129 -4.87 -1.55 18.39
C ALA A 129 -6.16 -1.55 19.24
N LYS A 130 -6.39 -2.62 19.99
CA LYS A 130 -7.52 -2.75 20.92
C LYS A 130 -7.49 -1.65 21.98
N ASP A 131 -6.40 -1.53 22.76
CA ASP A 131 -6.34 -0.65 23.93
C ASP A 131 -6.43 0.86 23.57
N HIS A 132 -6.04 1.22 22.34
CA HIS A 132 -6.11 2.60 21.85
C HIS A 132 -7.27 2.85 20.89
N ASN A 133 -8.12 1.86 20.63
CA ASN A 133 -9.22 1.93 19.67
C ASN A 133 -8.78 2.56 18.33
N THR A 134 -7.66 2.04 17.78
CA THR A 134 -7.06 2.59 16.57
C THR A 134 -6.81 1.54 15.52
N ILE A 135 -7.03 1.89 14.25
CA ILE A 135 -6.71 1.02 13.12
C ILE A 135 -5.20 0.90 12.99
N ILE A 136 -4.71 -0.31 12.83
CA ILE A 136 -3.30 -0.60 12.63
C ILE A 136 -3.09 -1.33 11.32
N THR A 137 -2.13 -0.85 10.54
CA THR A 137 -1.55 -1.57 9.40
C THR A 137 -0.21 -2.15 9.80
N GLN A 138 -0.06 -3.46 9.75
CA GLN A 138 1.16 -4.17 10.08
C GLN A 138 1.71 -4.90 8.87
N GLY A 139 3.01 -4.81 8.65
CA GLY A 139 3.64 -5.62 7.62
C GLY A 139 4.89 -4.99 6.99
N PRO A 140 5.43 -5.67 5.97
CA PRO A 140 4.99 -6.99 5.51
C PRO A 140 5.27 -8.10 6.54
N VAL A 141 4.29 -8.99 6.73
CA VAL A 141 4.40 -10.15 7.61
C VAL A 141 4.25 -11.45 6.83
N GLU A 142 4.92 -12.50 7.27
CA GLU A 142 4.69 -13.83 6.72
C GLU A 142 3.28 -14.32 7.07
N LEU A 143 2.56 -14.75 6.05
CA LEU A 143 1.20 -15.25 6.19
C LEU A 143 1.21 -16.76 6.41
N LYS A 144 0.28 -17.27 7.21
CA LYS A 144 0.13 -18.71 7.44
C LYS A 144 -0.22 -19.48 6.17
N GLN A 145 -0.88 -18.80 5.22
CA GLN A 145 -1.25 -19.32 3.90
C GLN A 145 -0.10 -19.30 2.89
N GLY A 146 1.09 -18.82 3.31
CA GLY A 146 2.24 -18.59 2.44
C GLY A 146 2.27 -17.19 1.84
N GLY A 147 3.48 -16.75 1.47
CA GLY A 147 3.71 -15.40 0.99
C GLY A 147 3.78 -14.37 2.10
N SER A 148 3.83 -13.09 1.71
CA SER A 148 3.86 -11.95 2.63
C SER A 148 2.63 -11.06 2.42
N GLY A 149 2.17 -10.40 3.48
CA GLY A 149 1.03 -9.50 3.40
C GLY A 149 1.15 -8.30 4.32
N LEU A 150 0.40 -7.25 3.98
CA LEU A 150 0.06 -6.17 4.90
C LEU A 150 -1.27 -6.52 5.55
N VAL A 151 -1.36 -6.40 6.87
CA VAL A 151 -2.56 -6.74 7.63
C VAL A 151 -3.12 -5.47 8.26
N VAL A 152 -4.29 -5.07 7.79
CA VAL A 152 -5.08 -3.99 8.39
C VAL A 152 -5.99 -4.59 9.44
N ARG A 153 -5.94 -4.08 10.69
CA ARG A 153 -6.80 -4.48 11.80
C ARG A 153 -7.55 -3.27 12.31
N ASN A 154 -8.87 -3.39 12.37
CA ASN A 154 -9.74 -2.36 12.92
C ASN A 154 -10.43 -2.92 14.15
N PRO A 155 -10.17 -2.41 15.35
CA PRO A 155 -10.84 -2.84 16.56
C PRO A 155 -12.30 -2.38 16.56
N ILE A 156 -13.18 -3.27 16.99
CA ILE A 156 -14.61 -3.06 17.02
C ILE A 156 -15.09 -3.09 18.46
N TYR A 157 -15.82 -2.05 18.81
CA TYR A 157 -16.53 -1.95 20.09
C TYR A 157 -18.03 -1.87 19.82
N LEU A 158 -18.79 -2.62 20.59
CA LEU A 158 -20.25 -2.64 20.54
C LEU A 158 -20.79 -2.32 21.92
N GLU A 159 -22.04 -1.91 21.98
CA GLU A 159 -22.76 -1.70 23.23
C GLU A 159 -23.59 -2.92 23.60
N ASP A 160 -23.59 -3.29 24.86
CA ASP A 160 -24.46 -4.32 25.40
C ASP A 160 -25.90 -3.77 25.66
N GLU A 161 -26.81 -4.62 26.14
CA GLU A 161 -28.20 -4.26 26.45
C GLU A 161 -28.32 -3.14 27.52
N ASN A 162 -27.27 -2.89 28.28
CA ASN A 162 -27.20 -1.86 29.31
C ASN A 162 -26.55 -0.56 28.81
N GLY A 163 -26.15 -0.53 27.53
CA GLY A 163 -25.42 0.60 26.93
C GLY A 163 -23.95 0.64 27.35
N GLN A 164 -23.38 -0.47 27.85
CA GLN A 164 -21.97 -0.54 28.18
C GLN A 164 -21.17 -1.00 26.98
N GLU A 165 -20.16 -0.18 26.61
CA GLU A 165 -19.25 -0.51 25.52
C GLU A 165 -18.34 -1.70 25.89
N TYR A 166 -18.20 -2.65 24.99
CA TYR A 166 -17.29 -3.78 25.12
C TYR A 166 -16.53 -4.05 23.81
N PHE A 167 -15.32 -4.58 23.94
CA PHE A 167 -14.54 -4.99 22.79
C PHE A 167 -15.15 -6.24 22.16
N TRP A 168 -15.70 -6.11 20.95
CA TRP A 168 -16.25 -7.22 20.20
C TRP A 168 -15.15 -8.07 19.54
N GLY A 169 -14.11 -7.42 18.97
CA GLY A 169 -13.06 -8.09 18.23
C GLY A 169 -12.45 -7.19 17.15
N PHE A 170 -12.05 -7.80 16.03
CA PHE A 170 -11.47 -7.08 14.89
C PHE A 170 -12.17 -7.42 13.59
N THR A 171 -12.27 -6.43 12.71
CA THR A 171 -12.39 -6.62 11.26
C THR A 171 -11.00 -6.51 10.65
N ILE A 172 -10.71 -7.36 9.64
CA ILE A 172 -9.36 -7.48 9.12
C ILE A 172 -9.41 -7.54 7.59
N ALA A 173 -8.51 -6.80 6.96
CA ALA A 173 -8.18 -6.96 5.55
C ALA A 173 -6.69 -7.33 5.42
N VAL A 174 -6.41 -8.35 4.64
CA VAL A 174 -5.04 -8.77 4.31
C VAL A 174 -4.76 -8.43 2.86
N LEU A 175 -3.74 -7.60 2.65
CA LEU A 175 -3.28 -7.19 1.32
C LEU A 175 -2.10 -8.05 0.90
N ARG A 176 -2.04 -8.42 -0.37
CA ARG A 176 -0.95 -9.23 -0.93
C ARG A 176 0.31 -8.42 -1.13
N VAL A 177 1.44 -9.01 -0.77
CA VAL A 177 2.77 -8.52 -1.14
C VAL A 177 3.44 -9.63 -1.95
N PRO A 178 3.93 -9.40 -3.17
CA PRO A 178 4.28 -8.08 -3.74
C PRO A 178 3.15 -7.36 -4.52
N GLU A 179 1.95 -7.90 -4.68
CA GLU A 179 0.92 -7.39 -5.60
C GLU A 179 0.58 -5.91 -5.34
N VAL A 180 0.50 -5.50 -4.08
CA VAL A 180 0.30 -4.08 -3.69
C VAL A 180 1.38 -3.15 -4.24
N PHE A 181 2.58 -3.68 -4.49
CA PHE A 181 3.73 -2.93 -5.00
C PHE A 181 4.04 -3.22 -6.47
N GLU A 182 3.45 -4.30 -7.05
CA GLU A 182 3.88 -4.86 -8.34
C GLU A 182 3.76 -3.86 -9.49
N ASP A 183 2.63 -3.21 -9.64
CA ASP A 183 2.41 -2.21 -10.69
C ASP A 183 3.39 -1.05 -10.58
N SER A 184 3.65 -0.61 -9.35
CA SER A 184 4.56 0.49 -9.05
C SER A 184 6.02 0.10 -9.32
N THR A 185 6.45 -1.07 -8.87
CA THR A 185 7.82 -1.55 -9.05
C THR A 185 8.11 -1.91 -10.51
N ASN A 186 7.15 -2.52 -11.21
CA ASN A 186 7.26 -2.85 -12.62
C ASN A 186 7.41 -1.59 -13.49
N ALA A 187 6.62 -0.55 -13.19
CA ALA A 187 6.72 0.69 -13.91
C ALA A 187 8.04 1.42 -13.64
N LEU A 188 8.49 1.50 -12.38
CA LEU A 188 9.79 2.09 -12.04
C LEU A 188 10.95 1.34 -12.71
N SER A 189 10.87 0.00 -12.77
CA SER A 189 11.87 -0.84 -13.44
C SER A 189 11.92 -0.59 -14.94
N LYS A 190 10.79 -0.41 -15.62
CA LYS A 190 10.73 -0.06 -17.06
C LYS A 190 11.44 1.26 -17.34
N PHE A 191 11.40 2.22 -16.44
CA PHE A 191 12.13 3.49 -16.54
C PHE A 191 13.60 3.38 -16.12
N LYS A 192 14.07 2.18 -15.71
CA LYS A 192 15.44 1.94 -15.20
C LYS A 192 15.78 2.82 -13.98
N TYR A 193 14.81 3.08 -13.12
CA TYR A 193 15.06 3.76 -11.85
C TYR A 193 15.53 2.76 -10.79
N ASN A 194 16.50 3.19 -9.99
CA ASN A 194 16.83 2.51 -8.75
C ASN A 194 15.84 2.99 -7.67
N TYR A 195 15.11 2.07 -7.07
CA TYR A 195 14.18 2.36 -5.98
C TYR A 195 14.46 1.44 -4.79
N ARG A 196 14.00 1.86 -3.63
CA ARG A 196 14.00 1.07 -2.41
C ARG A 196 12.64 1.22 -1.76
N LEU A 197 12.01 0.09 -1.46
CA LEU A 197 10.78 -0.02 -0.69
C LEU A 197 11.09 -0.15 0.79
#